data_829a8b3910d7802f6a5b53d49eb97601
#
_entry.id   829a8b3910d7802f6a5b53d49eb97601
#
_cell.length_a   1.000
_cell.length_b   1.000
_cell.length_c   1.000
_cell.angle_alpha   90.00
_cell.angle_beta   90.00
_cell.angle_gamma   90.00
#
_symmetry.space_group_name_H-M   'P 1'
#
loop_
_entity.id
_entity.type
_entity.pdbx_description
1 polymer ?
#
loop_
_entity_poly.entity_id
_entity_poly.type
_entity_poly.pdbx_seq_one_letter_code
_entity_poly.pdbx_strand_id
1 'polypeptide(L)'
;MKVLVINCGSSSLKYQLLDMETEKVLCKGLCERIGGEGSCITHQVGGNKMKADAPFPSHTEAFAKLVEMMTEGEGKVIDSINEIDAIGHRCVHGGEKFQKSCLVTDEVIKTIDELSPLAPLHNPACLLGLKASREVFGMDKPNVVVFDTAFHSTMPPKAYMYPLPYEYYQEYGVRRYGFLGTSHKYVSLKAAEYMGQHPKDLKIITCHLGNGSSIAAVKRGQVVDTSMGMTPLAGLMMGTRCGDIDPSVVNYLKYSLGITGHELDEILNKKSGLAGVSGVPSGDKRDIEAAASAGDKRAQLAQDMLNYQIKKYIGSYAVAMGGVDCLVFTGGIGEHDAQLREAVCEGLDFLGIRINVDKNQNCHGDVCDITGWRGDVCVLVIATDEELMIARETKQVVEE
;
A
#
# COMPACT_ATOMS: atom_id res chain seq x y z
N MET A 1 0.68 18.52 -18.28
CA MET A 1 -0.32 18.42 -17.19
C MET A 1 0.39 18.25 -15.87
N LYS A 2 0.11 19.12 -14.87
CA LYS A 2 0.64 19.00 -13.52
C LYS A 2 -0.42 18.42 -12.59
N VAL A 3 -0.10 17.32 -11.91
CA VAL A 3 -1.00 16.62 -10.98
C VAL A 3 -0.44 16.70 -9.57
N LEU A 4 -1.25 17.18 -8.64
CA LEU A 4 -0.96 17.15 -7.20
C LEU A 4 -1.54 15.87 -6.60
N VAL A 5 -0.69 15.00 -6.07
CA VAL A 5 -1.11 13.78 -5.39
C VAL A 5 -1.14 14.01 -3.89
N ILE A 6 -2.23 13.61 -3.25
CA ILE A 6 -2.50 13.80 -1.83
C ILE A 6 -2.81 12.45 -1.16
N ASN A 7 -2.18 12.23 -0.02
CA ASN A 7 -2.48 11.13 0.88
C ASN A 7 -2.69 11.69 2.30
N CYS A 8 -3.94 11.78 2.72
CA CYS A 8 -4.32 12.27 4.03
C CYS A 8 -4.44 11.14 5.05
N GLY A 9 -3.70 11.27 6.14
CA GLY A 9 -3.92 10.56 7.39
C GLY A 9 -4.72 11.42 8.39
N SER A 10 -5.09 10.84 9.54
CA SER A 10 -5.85 11.56 10.58
C SER A 10 -5.10 12.79 11.12
N SER A 11 -3.78 12.75 11.18
CA SER A 11 -2.92 13.82 11.70
C SER A 11 -1.75 14.16 10.78
N SER A 12 -1.82 13.76 9.51
CA SER A 12 -0.77 13.99 8.53
C SER A 12 -1.32 14.18 7.13
N LEU A 13 -0.55 14.86 6.29
CA LEU A 13 -0.83 15.05 4.87
C LEU A 13 0.47 14.93 4.10
N LYS A 14 0.59 13.87 3.28
CA LYS A 14 1.69 13.67 2.35
C LYS A 14 1.28 14.12 0.96
N TYR A 15 2.18 14.79 0.24
CA TYR A 15 1.90 15.28 -1.11
C TYR A 15 3.08 15.17 -2.04
N GLN A 16 2.77 15.07 -3.33
CA GLN A 16 3.74 15.23 -4.43
C GLN A 16 3.08 15.98 -5.58
N LEU A 17 3.81 16.91 -6.17
CA LEU A 17 3.43 17.55 -7.44
C LEU A 17 4.26 16.93 -8.56
N LEU A 18 3.58 16.37 -9.57
CA LEU A 18 4.21 15.72 -10.71
C LEU A 18 3.87 16.44 -12.02
N ASP A 19 4.88 16.55 -12.89
CA ASP A 19 4.65 16.88 -14.30
C ASP A 19 4.41 15.60 -15.09
N MET A 20 3.19 15.44 -15.59
CA MET A 20 2.76 14.21 -16.27
C MET A 20 3.15 14.12 -17.74
N GLU A 21 3.86 15.10 -18.28
CA GLU A 21 4.51 14.97 -19.59
C GLU A 21 5.84 14.23 -19.48
N THR A 22 6.54 14.45 -18.37
CA THR A 22 7.84 13.85 -18.11
C THR A 22 7.81 12.81 -16.97
N GLU A 23 6.70 12.72 -16.27
CA GLU A 23 6.51 11.93 -15.02
C GLU A 23 7.50 12.27 -13.92
N LYS A 24 8.02 13.49 -13.92
CA LYS A 24 8.98 13.97 -12.91
C LYS A 24 8.27 14.60 -11.72
N VAL A 25 8.78 14.28 -10.53
CA VAL A 25 8.38 14.93 -9.30
C VAL A 25 8.99 16.33 -9.25
N LEU A 26 8.15 17.37 -9.25
CA LEU A 26 8.56 18.77 -9.12
C LEU A 26 8.87 19.10 -7.66
N CYS A 27 8.01 18.66 -6.74
CA CYS A 27 8.23 18.74 -5.30
C CYS A 27 7.45 17.66 -4.57
N LYS A 28 7.83 17.41 -3.33
CA LYS A 28 7.09 16.54 -2.41
C LYS A 28 7.20 17.07 -0.98
N GLY A 29 6.28 16.63 -0.12
CA GLY A 29 6.34 17.04 1.28
C GLY A 29 5.41 16.27 2.18
N LEU A 30 5.51 16.62 3.46
CA LEU A 30 4.76 16.01 4.54
C LEU A 30 4.41 17.07 5.58
N CYS A 31 3.12 17.23 5.85
CA CYS A 31 2.61 17.95 7.01
C CYS A 31 2.36 16.95 8.13
N GLU A 32 2.85 17.24 9.32
CA GLU A 32 2.78 16.36 10.48
C GLU A 32 2.09 17.02 11.66
N ARG A 33 1.49 16.20 12.53
CA ARG A 33 0.79 16.62 13.76
C ARG A 33 -0.33 17.62 13.52
N ILE A 34 -1.09 17.43 12.45
CA ILE A 34 -2.29 18.22 12.15
C ILE A 34 -3.29 18.02 13.30
N GLY A 35 -3.84 19.11 13.82
CA GLY A 35 -4.72 19.11 14.99
C GLY A 35 -4.01 18.97 16.35
N GLY A 36 -2.68 18.95 16.37
CA GLY A 36 -1.86 18.76 17.56
C GLY A 36 -0.80 19.84 17.77
N GLU A 37 -0.06 19.72 18.87
CA GLU A 37 1.05 20.62 19.17
C GLU A 37 2.30 20.25 18.36
N GLY A 38 3.10 21.27 18.00
CA GLY A 38 4.37 21.11 17.28
C GLY A 38 4.18 20.64 15.84
N SER A 39 3.08 21.03 15.21
CA SER A 39 2.84 20.76 13.81
C SER A 39 3.88 21.43 12.91
N CYS A 40 4.26 20.76 11.85
CA CYS A 40 5.31 21.23 10.93
C CYS A 40 5.07 20.68 9.51
N ILE A 41 5.67 21.35 8.54
CA ILE A 41 5.78 20.88 7.16
C ILE A 41 7.25 20.64 6.81
N THR A 42 7.50 19.52 6.14
CA THR A 42 8.75 19.26 5.43
C THR A 42 8.45 19.32 3.94
N HIS A 43 9.10 20.22 3.22
CA HIS A 43 8.97 20.39 1.77
C HIS A 43 10.29 20.10 1.09
N GLN A 44 10.27 19.42 -0.04
CA GLN A 44 11.47 19.01 -0.76
C GLN A 44 11.34 19.33 -2.25
N VAL A 45 12.34 19.99 -2.79
CA VAL A 45 12.53 20.25 -4.22
C VAL A 45 13.88 19.69 -4.64
N GLY A 46 13.87 18.68 -5.52
CA GLY A 46 15.09 17.95 -5.86
C GLY A 46 15.76 17.37 -4.60
N GLY A 47 17.04 17.71 -4.39
CA GLY A 47 17.80 17.30 -3.20
C GLY A 47 17.60 18.18 -1.97
N ASN A 48 17.01 19.38 -2.13
CA ASN A 48 16.90 20.38 -1.06
C ASN A 48 15.64 20.13 -0.20
N LYS A 49 15.84 19.99 1.10
CA LYS A 49 14.81 19.76 2.09
C LYS A 49 14.63 20.97 2.99
N MET A 50 13.44 21.52 3.05
CA MET A 50 13.05 22.67 3.87
C MET A 50 12.05 22.21 4.92
N LYS A 51 12.27 22.64 6.17
CA LYS A 51 11.33 22.38 7.27
C LYS A 51 10.87 23.71 7.85
N ALA A 52 9.56 23.82 8.06
CA ALA A 52 8.95 24.98 8.71
C ALA A 52 7.95 24.50 9.77
N ASP A 53 8.04 25.10 10.96
CA ASP A 53 7.01 24.96 11.97
C ASP A 53 5.84 25.84 11.58
N ALA A 54 4.64 25.30 11.60
CA ALA A 54 3.42 26.01 11.27
C ALA A 54 2.24 25.39 12.06
N PRO A 55 1.33 26.22 12.60
CA PRO A 55 0.15 25.70 13.26
C PRO A 55 -0.81 25.13 12.22
N PHE A 56 -1.19 23.86 12.39
CA PHE A 56 -2.20 23.20 11.58
C PHE A 56 -3.38 22.77 12.44
N PRO A 57 -4.34 23.69 12.75
CA PRO A 57 -5.56 23.32 13.46
C PRO A 57 -6.37 22.26 12.72
N SER A 58 -6.35 22.31 11.40
CA SER A 58 -7.02 21.34 10.51
C SER A 58 -6.22 21.05 9.24
N HIS A 59 -6.73 20.16 8.40
CA HIS A 59 -6.16 19.87 7.09
C HIS A 59 -6.20 21.08 6.14
N THR A 60 -7.14 21.99 6.30
CA THR A 60 -7.25 23.21 5.47
C THR A 60 -6.00 24.08 5.58
N GLU A 61 -5.50 24.32 6.80
CA GLU A 61 -4.29 25.09 7.02
C GLU A 61 -3.04 24.35 6.50
N ALA A 62 -3.03 23.03 6.61
CA ALA A 62 -1.96 22.22 6.03
C ALA A 62 -1.94 22.34 4.49
N PHE A 63 -3.09 22.32 3.82
CA PHE A 63 -3.21 22.58 2.39
C PHE A 63 -2.79 24.01 2.02
N ALA A 64 -3.21 25.02 2.79
CA ALA A 64 -2.79 26.41 2.55
C ALA A 64 -1.26 26.55 2.65
N LYS A 65 -0.65 25.88 3.64
CA LYS A 65 0.82 25.93 3.81
C LYS A 65 1.58 25.21 2.71
N LEU A 66 1.11 24.05 2.24
CA LEU A 66 1.77 23.39 1.11
C LEU A 66 1.67 24.22 -0.18
N VAL A 67 0.57 24.95 -0.38
CA VAL A 67 0.44 25.90 -1.49
C VAL A 67 1.45 27.02 -1.37
N GLU A 68 1.56 27.64 -0.19
CA GLU A 68 2.58 28.67 0.06
C GLU A 68 3.99 28.16 -0.26
N MET A 69 4.35 26.95 0.22
CA MET A 69 5.67 26.36 -0.03
C MET A 69 5.94 26.07 -1.52
N MET A 70 4.91 25.77 -2.30
CA MET A 70 5.04 25.52 -3.75
C MET A 70 5.08 26.78 -4.58
N THR A 71 4.51 27.90 -4.10
CA THR A 71 4.35 29.15 -4.86
C THR A 71 5.29 30.25 -4.43
N GLU A 72 5.91 30.17 -3.24
CA GLU A 72 6.72 31.24 -2.64
C GLU A 72 8.07 30.71 -2.12
N GLY A 73 9.03 31.63 -1.98
CA GLY A 73 10.34 31.35 -1.36
C GLY A 73 11.22 30.37 -2.12
N GLU A 74 12.14 29.73 -1.39
CA GLU A 74 13.14 28.80 -1.95
C GLU A 74 12.54 27.48 -2.44
N GLY A 75 11.35 27.12 -1.95
CA GLY A 75 10.62 25.91 -2.32
C GLY A 75 9.72 26.04 -3.54
N LYS A 76 9.69 27.24 -4.14
CA LYS A 76 8.79 27.54 -5.26
C LYS A 76 9.07 26.68 -6.49
N VAL A 77 8.02 26.04 -7.00
CA VAL A 77 8.05 25.20 -8.22
C VAL A 77 6.97 25.58 -9.23
N ILE A 78 5.99 26.41 -8.83
CA ILE A 78 4.93 26.97 -9.67
C ILE A 78 4.71 28.44 -9.32
N ASP A 79 4.18 29.23 -10.26
CA ASP A 79 3.86 30.63 -10.03
C ASP A 79 2.48 30.83 -9.41
N SER A 80 1.57 29.90 -9.66
CA SER A 80 0.18 29.96 -9.19
C SER A 80 -0.42 28.56 -9.06
N ILE A 81 -1.37 28.40 -8.14
CA ILE A 81 -2.20 27.17 -8.02
C ILE A 81 -2.96 26.84 -9.30
N ASN A 82 -3.14 27.79 -10.20
CA ASN A 82 -3.78 27.57 -11.48
C ASN A 82 -2.97 26.63 -12.39
N GLU A 83 -1.67 26.51 -12.16
CA GLU A 83 -0.82 25.57 -12.89
C GLU A 83 -1.02 24.10 -12.48
N ILE A 84 -1.71 23.85 -11.38
CA ILE A 84 -2.13 22.50 -10.99
C ILE A 84 -3.39 22.18 -11.78
N ASP A 85 -3.31 21.22 -12.68
CA ASP A 85 -4.44 20.86 -13.55
C ASP A 85 -5.45 19.95 -12.86
N ALA A 86 -4.98 19.05 -12.00
CA ALA A 86 -5.84 18.12 -11.26
C ALA A 86 -5.19 17.68 -9.95
N ILE A 87 -6.03 17.16 -9.04
CA ILE A 87 -5.61 16.65 -7.74
C ILE A 87 -6.06 15.20 -7.60
N GLY A 88 -5.11 14.30 -7.35
CA GLY A 88 -5.37 12.89 -7.09
C GLY A 88 -5.32 12.58 -5.59
N HIS A 89 -6.35 11.96 -5.05
CA HIS A 89 -6.45 11.60 -3.65
C HIS A 89 -6.42 10.08 -3.48
N ARG A 90 -5.58 9.59 -2.56
CA ARG A 90 -5.66 8.22 -2.11
C ARG A 90 -6.82 8.05 -1.14
N CYS A 91 -7.67 7.05 -1.38
CA CYS A 91 -8.66 6.57 -0.44
C CYS A 91 -8.45 5.06 -0.21
N VAL A 92 -8.58 4.60 1.04
CA VAL A 92 -8.24 3.21 1.35
C VAL A 92 -9.34 2.26 0.91
N HIS A 93 -10.61 2.56 1.18
CA HIS A 93 -11.68 1.60 0.97
C HIS A 93 -12.80 2.13 0.07
N GLY A 94 -12.92 1.54 -1.12
CA GLY A 94 -13.96 1.87 -2.10
C GLY A 94 -15.17 0.92 -2.05
N GLY A 95 -15.15 -0.12 -1.19
CA GLY A 95 -16.21 -1.14 -1.13
C GLY A 95 -16.41 -1.82 -2.48
N GLU A 96 -17.64 -2.24 -2.75
CA GLU A 96 -18.05 -2.72 -4.07
C GLU A 96 -18.56 -1.59 -4.99
N LYS A 97 -18.69 -0.37 -4.43
CA LYS A 97 -19.20 0.80 -5.15
C LYS A 97 -18.16 1.37 -6.13
N PHE A 98 -16.89 1.36 -5.75
CA PHE A 98 -15.81 1.94 -6.54
C PHE A 98 -14.86 0.85 -7.04
N GLN A 99 -15.05 0.47 -8.30
CA GLN A 99 -14.21 -0.53 -8.99
C GLN A 99 -13.07 0.10 -9.80
N LYS A 100 -13.06 1.42 -9.91
CA LYS A 100 -12.04 2.24 -10.58
C LYS A 100 -11.97 3.63 -9.96
N SER A 101 -10.91 4.35 -10.27
CA SER A 101 -10.76 5.76 -9.91
C SER A 101 -11.84 6.62 -10.56
N CYS A 102 -12.27 7.67 -9.90
CA CYS A 102 -13.35 8.53 -10.40
C CYS A 102 -13.19 10.00 -9.96
N LEU A 103 -13.86 10.89 -10.70
CA LEU A 103 -14.01 12.29 -10.31
C LEU A 103 -14.79 12.43 -9.01
N VAL A 104 -14.34 13.33 -8.15
CA VAL A 104 -14.98 13.63 -6.87
C VAL A 104 -16.22 14.48 -7.09
N THR A 105 -17.38 13.93 -6.78
CA THR A 105 -18.66 14.61 -6.71
C THR A 105 -19.19 14.57 -5.28
N ASP A 106 -20.27 15.29 -4.98
CA ASP A 106 -20.91 15.23 -3.67
C ASP A 106 -21.47 13.83 -3.38
N GLU A 107 -21.91 13.11 -4.40
CA GLU A 107 -22.35 11.72 -4.30
C GLU A 107 -21.18 10.78 -3.95
N VAL A 108 -20.03 10.99 -4.57
CA VAL A 108 -18.80 10.23 -4.25
C VAL A 108 -18.38 10.48 -2.80
N ILE A 109 -18.38 11.71 -2.34
CA ILE A 109 -18.06 12.06 -0.94
C ILE A 109 -19.05 11.37 0.02
N LYS A 110 -20.35 11.42 -0.28
CA LYS A 110 -21.37 10.75 0.53
C LYS A 110 -21.15 9.23 0.57
N THR A 111 -20.87 8.63 -0.57
CA THR A 111 -20.63 7.17 -0.66
C THR A 111 -19.38 6.76 0.11
N ILE A 112 -18.29 7.54 0.07
CA ILE A 112 -17.09 7.27 0.88
C ILE A 112 -17.40 7.36 2.38
N ASP A 113 -18.26 8.33 2.77
CA ASP A 113 -18.70 8.46 4.17
C ASP A 113 -19.52 7.23 4.62
N GLU A 114 -20.43 6.76 3.80
CA GLU A 114 -21.20 5.52 4.03
C GLU A 114 -20.32 4.28 4.15
N LEU A 115 -19.16 4.25 3.46
CA LEU A 115 -18.17 3.16 3.52
C LEU A 115 -17.20 3.30 4.71
N SER A 116 -17.22 4.41 5.45
CA SER A 116 -16.30 4.65 6.57
C SER A 116 -16.32 3.57 7.65
N PRO A 117 -17.44 2.87 7.94
CA PRO A 117 -17.43 1.72 8.86
C PRO A 117 -16.52 0.56 8.43
N LEU A 118 -16.23 0.42 7.12
CA LEU A 118 -15.29 -0.59 6.61
C LEU A 118 -13.82 -0.20 6.78
N ALA A 119 -13.53 1.11 6.92
CA ALA A 119 -12.18 1.65 7.11
C ALA A 119 -12.20 2.88 8.05
N PRO A 120 -12.58 2.70 9.33
CA PRO A 120 -12.86 3.81 10.25
C PRO A 120 -11.65 4.68 10.57
N LEU A 121 -10.43 4.15 10.39
CA LEU A 121 -9.18 4.90 10.60
C LEU A 121 -8.69 5.64 9.34
N HIS A 122 -9.26 5.37 8.17
CA HIS A 122 -8.71 5.84 6.89
C HIS A 122 -9.70 6.67 6.06
N ASN A 123 -10.91 6.17 5.83
CA ASN A 123 -11.89 6.88 5.00
C ASN A 123 -12.28 8.25 5.55
N PRO A 124 -12.49 8.44 6.87
CA PRO A 124 -12.74 9.78 7.44
C PRO A 124 -11.60 10.76 7.17
N ALA A 125 -10.34 10.31 7.23
CA ALA A 125 -9.18 11.15 6.91
C ALA A 125 -9.14 11.54 5.42
N CYS A 126 -9.46 10.61 4.52
CA CYS A 126 -9.63 10.92 3.10
C CYS A 126 -10.71 11.99 2.88
N LEU A 127 -11.86 11.88 3.54
CA LEU A 127 -12.96 12.89 3.46
C LEU A 127 -12.51 14.27 3.92
N LEU A 128 -11.75 14.36 5.02
CA LEU A 128 -11.15 15.62 5.47
C LEU A 128 -10.25 16.22 4.39
N GLY A 129 -9.40 15.41 3.79
CA GLY A 129 -8.53 15.84 2.69
C GLY A 129 -9.30 16.33 1.47
N LEU A 130 -10.36 15.63 1.06
CA LEU A 130 -11.21 16.03 -0.06
C LEU A 130 -11.92 17.36 0.18
N LYS A 131 -12.48 17.56 1.38
CA LYS A 131 -13.14 18.80 1.76
C LYS A 131 -12.16 19.97 1.79
N ALA A 132 -11.01 19.80 2.45
CA ALA A 132 -9.97 20.82 2.52
C ALA A 132 -9.40 21.18 1.13
N SER A 133 -9.21 20.17 0.26
CA SER A 133 -8.77 20.40 -1.12
C SER A 133 -9.78 21.29 -1.89
N ARG A 134 -11.05 20.97 -1.83
CA ARG A 134 -12.10 21.79 -2.48
C ARG A 134 -12.17 23.21 -1.93
N GLU A 135 -11.95 23.40 -0.64
CA GLU A 135 -11.93 24.71 0.00
C GLU A 135 -10.75 25.57 -0.49
N VAL A 136 -9.56 24.99 -0.59
CA VAL A 136 -8.32 25.71 -0.95
C VAL A 136 -8.17 25.90 -2.46
N PHE A 137 -8.48 24.89 -3.28
CA PHE A 137 -8.29 24.93 -4.72
C PHE A 137 -9.54 25.33 -5.52
N GLY A 138 -10.70 25.38 -4.86
CA GLY A 138 -11.98 25.67 -5.49
C GLY A 138 -12.70 24.42 -5.99
N MET A 139 -14.02 24.57 -6.17
CA MET A 139 -14.91 23.48 -6.59
C MET A 139 -14.73 23.06 -8.04
N ASP A 140 -14.21 23.95 -8.88
CA ASP A 140 -14.01 23.71 -10.32
C ASP A 140 -12.71 22.94 -10.60
N LYS A 141 -11.79 22.86 -9.63
CA LYS A 141 -10.56 22.10 -9.79
C LYS A 141 -10.87 20.60 -9.78
N PRO A 142 -10.51 19.85 -10.85
CA PRO A 142 -10.73 18.41 -10.90
C PRO A 142 -10.03 17.71 -9.72
N ASN A 143 -10.79 17.01 -8.90
CA ASN A 143 -10.32 16.12 -7.87
C ASN A 143 -10.69 14.69 -8.27
N VAL A 144 -9.75 13.76 -8.16
CA VAL A 144 -9.93 12.34 -8.46
C VAL A 144 -9.61 11.52 -7.23
N VAL A 145 -10.43 10.51 -6.95
CA VAL A 145 -10.17 9.53 -5.89
C VAL A 145 -9.66 8.23 -6.51
N VAL A 146 -8.56 7.74 -5.95
CA VAL A 146 -7.95 6.45 -6.28
C VAL A 146 -8.04 5.54 -5.04
N PHE A 147 -8.66 4.37 -5.20
CA PHE A 147 -8.95 3.47 -4.10
C PHE A 147 -7.96 2.31 -4.03
N ASP A 148 -7.43 2.03 -2.84
CA ASP A 148 -6.55 0.87 -2.61
C ASP A 148 -7.23 -0.46 -2.96
N THR A 149 -8.55 -0.53 -2.87
CA THR A 149 -9.35 -1.73 -3.16
C THR A 149 -9.69 -1.90 -4.65
N ALA A 150 -9.60 -0.84 -5.46
CA ALA A 150 -10.11 -0.85 -6.83
C ALA A 150 -9.41 -1.86 -7.75
N PHE A 151 -8.08 -2.00 -7.64
CA PHE A 151 -7.33 -2.97 -8.46
C PHE A 151 -7.73 -4.42 -8.17
N HIS A 152 -8.20 -4.71 -6.94
CA HIS A 152 -8.66 -6.02 -6.50
C HIS A 152 -10.14 -6.30 -6.84
N SER A 153 -10.87 -5.36 -7.42
CA SER A 153 -12.30 -5.51 -7.75
C SER A 153 -12.60 -6.61 -8.77
N THR A 154 -11.59 -7.07 -9.49
CA THR A 154 -11.70 -8.14 -10.50
C THR A 154 -11.65 -9.55 -9.92
N MET A 155 -11.47 -9.72 -8.60
CA MET A 155 -11.49 -11.03 -7.96
C MET A 155 -12.83 -11.75 -8.20
N PRO A 156 -12.81 -13.04 -8.56
CA PRO A 156 -14.04 -13.81 -8.71
C PRO A 156 -14.67 -14.13 -7.34
N PRO A 157 -16.00 -14.39 -7.27
CA PRO A 157 -16.70 -14.66 -6.03
C PRO A 157 -16.06 -15.76 -5.16
N LYS A 158 -15.56 -16.83 -5.77
CA LYS A 158 -14.87 -17.93 -5.07
C LYS A 158 -13.58 -17.51 -4.34
N ALA A 159 -12.99 -16.37 -4.70
CA ALA A 159 -11.79 -15.83 -4.07
C ALA A 159 -12.12 -14.77 -3.01
N TYR A 160 -13.19 -13.98 -3.21
CA TYR A 160 -13.53 -12.92 -2.27
C TYR A 160 -14.53 -13.33 -1.18
N MET A 161 -15.34 -14.38 -1.38
CA MET A 161 -16.32 -14.80 -0.40
C MET A 161 -15.66 -15.48 0.81
N TYR A 162 -16.12 -15.11 2.00
CA TYR A 162 -15.84 -15.90 3.20
C TYR A 162 -16.88 -17.00 3.37
N PRO A 163 -16.50 -18.17 3.90
CA PRO A 163 -17.44 -19.28 4.17
C PRO A 163 -18.27 -19.02 5.45
N LEU A 164 -18.98 -17.89 5.44
CA LEU A 164 -19.91 -17.46 6.47
C LEU A 164 -21.34 -17.49 5.94
N PRO A 165 -22.39 -17.40 6.80
CA PRO A 165 -23.75 -17.26 6.31
C PRO A 165 -23.85 -16.14 5.27
N TYR A 166 -24.48 -16.45 4.12
CA TYR A 166 -24.45 -15.63 2.92
C TYR A 166 -25.04 -14.23 3.12
N GLU A 167 -25.99 -14.10 4.04
CA GLU A 167 -26.62 -12.84 4.43
C GLU A 167 -25.60 -11.80 4.94
N TYR A 168 -24.51 -12.18 5.58
CA TYR A 168 -23.48 -11.22 6.00
C TYR A 168 -22.79 -10.55 4.83
N TYR A 169 -22.63 -11.26 3.72
CA TYR A 169 -22.18 -10.65 2.49
C TYR A 169 -23.24 -9.72 1.90
N GLN A 170 -24.48 -10.21 1.77
CA GLN A 170 -25.55 -9.46 1.09
C GLN A 170 -25.93 -8.18 1.82
N GLU A 171 -26.00 -8.22 3.15
CA GLU A 171 -26.48 -7.10 3.95
C GLU A 171 -25.37 -6.14 4.41
N TYR A 172 -24.18 -6.69 4.67
CA TYR A 172 -23.08 -5.92 5.30
C TYR A 172 -21.78 -5.86 4.46
N GLY A 173 -21.77 -6.47 3.29
CA GLY A 173 -20.57 -6.48 2.44
C GLY A 173 -19.38 -7.23 3.06
N VAL A 174 -19.64 -8.25 3.88
CA VAL A 174 -18.60 -9.07 4.52
C VAL A 174 -17.96 -9.98 3.48
N ARG A 175 -16.83 -9.52 2.94
CA ARG A 175 -16.03 -10.21 1.91
C ARG A 175 -14.58 -9.73 1.95
N ARG A 176 -13.72 -10.44 1.21
CA ARG A 176 -12.36 -9.95 0.92
C ARG A 176 -12.43 -8.79 -0.08
N TYR A 177 -11.72 -7.70 0.20
CA TYR A 177 -11.54 -6.56 -0.71
C TYR A 177 -10.10 -6.46 -1.19
N GLY A 178 -9.12 -6.63 -0.30
CA GLY A 178 -7.72 -6.41 -0.59
C GLY A 178 -7.33 -4.93 -0.56
N PHE A 179 -6.04 -4.67 -0.34
CA PHE A 179 -5.49 -3.31 -0.18
C PHE A 179 -4.13 -3.21 -0.85
N LEU A 180 -3.50 -2.03 -0.80
CA LEU A 180 -2.26 -1.74 -1.52
C LEU A 180 -2.39 -1.96 -3.04
N GLY A 181 -3.60 -1.84 -3.57
CA GLY A 181 -3.91 -2.10 -4.98
C GLY A 181 -3.15 -1.20 -5.93
N THR A 182 -2.92 0.06 -5.55
CA THR A 182 -2.14 1.02 -6.34
C THR A 182 -0.70 0.53 -6.54
N SER A 183 -0.06 0.03 -5.47
CA SER A 183 1.28 -0.56 -5.55
C SER A 183 1.29 -1.84 -6.39
N HIS A 184 0.37 -2.78 -6.12
CA HIS A 184 0.27 -4.02 -6.90
C HIS A 184 0.05 -3.75 -8.39
N LYS A 185 -0.77 -2.76 -8.73
CA LYS A 185 -1.00 -2.31 -10.12
C LYS A 185 0.28 -1.77 -10.74
N TYR A 186 0.93 -0.84 -10.06
CA TYR A 186 2.16 -0.22 -10.55
C TYR A 186 3.25 -1.26 -10.85
N VAL A 187 3.59 -2.11 -9.88
CA VAL A 187 4.68 -3.06 -10.06
C VAL A 187 4.35 -4.20 -11.03
N SER A 188 3.07 -4.59 -11.16
CA SER A 188 2.68 -5.60 -12.16
C SER A 188 2.78 -5.06 -13.58
N LEU A 189 2.45 -3.79 -13.81
CA LEU A 189 2.64 -3.12 -15.10
C LEU A 189 4.13 -2.94 -15.42
N LYS A 190 4.93 -2.52 -14.43
CA LYS A 190 6.39 -2.40 -14.58
C LYS A 190 7.07 -3.74 -14.88
N ALA A 191 6.61 -4.82 -14.26
CA ALA A 191 7.10 -6.17 -14.55
C ALA A 191 6.80 -6.57 -16.01
N ALA A 192 5.59 -6.33 -16.48
CA ALA A 192 5.20 -6.61 -17.86
C ALA A 192 6.02 -5.77 -18.87
N GLU A 193 6.23 -4.49 -18.59
CA GLU A 193 7.08 -3.59 -19.37
C GLU A 193 8.52 -4.12 -19.45
N TYR A 194 9.11 -4.49 -18.29
CA TYR A 194 10.46 -5.05 -18.23
C TYR A 194 10.61 -6.35 -19.05
N MET A 195 9.61 -7.23 -18.95
CA MET A 195 9.58 -8.49 -19.71
C MET A 195 9.29 -8.31 -21.20
N GLY A 196 8.93 -7.09 -21.64
CA GLY A 196 8.53 -6.80 -23.02
C GLY A 196 7.28 -7.57 -23.45
N GLN A 197 6.38 -7.87 -22.51
CA GLN A 197 5.15 -8.63 -22.75
C GLN A 197 3.91 -7.85 -22.37
N HIS A 198 2.78 -8.17 -23.00
CA HIS A 198 1.52 -7.54 -22.65
C HIS A 198 1.00 -8.11 -21.31
N PRO A 199 0.49 -7.28 -20.38
CA PRO A 199 -0.02 -7.76 -19.08
C PRO A 199 -1.07 -8.88 -19.21
N LYS A 200 -1.85 -8.91 -20.31
CA LYS A 200 -2.86 -9.96 -20.56
C LYS A 200 -2.27 -11.35 -20.83
N ASP A 201 -0.99 -11.44 -21.10
CA ASP A 201 -0.32 -12.71 -21.40
C ASP A 201 0.38 -13.30 -20.17
N LEU A 202 0.42 -12.56 -19.05
CA LEU A 202 1.22 -12.87 -17.87
C LEU A 202 0.40 -13.32 -16.67
N LYS A 203 1.05 -14.15 -15.84
CA LYS A 203 0.67 -14.52 -14.48
C LYS A 203 1.75 -14.00 -13.53
N ILE A 204 1.43 -12.97 -12.77
CA ILE A 204 2.39 -12.26 -11.92
C ILE A 204 1.96 -12.40 -10.46
N ILE A 205 2.89 -12.76 -9.58
CA ILE A 205 2.71 -12.67 -8.14
C ILE A 205 3.47 -11.44 -7.67
N THR A 206 2.80 -10.51 -7.02
CA THR A 206 3.41 -9.30 -6.48
C THR A 206 3.41 -9.35 -4.95
N CYS A 207 4.60 -9.25 -4.35
CA CYS A 207 4.82 -9.26 -2.91
C CYS A 207 5.20 -7.85 -2.47
N HIS A 208 4.22 -7.06 -2.02
CA HIS A 208 4.47 -5.77 -1.38
C HIS A 208 4.72 -6.03 0.10
N LEU A 209 5.97 -5.91 0.52
CA LEU A 209 6.43 -6.21 1.86
C LEU A 209 6.97 -4.95 2.52
N GLY A 210 6.29 -4.49 3.55
CA GLY A 210 6.63 -3.32 4.34
C GLY A 210 6.12 -3.47 5.78
N ASN A 211 5.89 -2.36 6.47
CA ASN A 211 5.22 -2.40 7.77
C ASN A 211 3.78 -2.93 7.64
N GLY A 212 3.09 -2.56 6.55
CA GLY A 212 1.94 -3.28 6.01
C GLY A 212 2.40 -4.16 4.85
N SER A 213 1.89 -5.40 4.75
CA SER A 213 2.31 -6.36 3.73
C SER A 213 1.13 -7.05 3.06
N SER A 214 1.22 -7.19 1.75
CA SER A 214 0.21 -7.85 0.92
C SER A 214 0.86 -8.61 -0.22
N ILE A 215 0.28 -9.74 -0.59
CA ILE A 215 0.61 -10.48 -1.81
C ILE A 215 -0.63 -10.53 -2.68
N ALA A 216 -0.47 -10.31 -3.98
CA ALA A 216 -1.56 -10.37 -4.95
C ALA A 216 -1.19 -11.32 -6.10
N ALA A 217 -2.19 -12.07 -6.55
CA ALA A 217 -2.15 -12.91 -7.74
C ALA A 217 -2.76 -12.14 -8.90
N VAL A 218 -1.93 -11.73 -9.86
CA VAL A 218 -2.36 -10.96 -11.04
C VAL A 218 -2.29 -11.86 -12.26
N LYS A 219 -3.43 -12.22 -12.80
CA LYS A 219 -3.55 -13.05 -13.98
C LYS A 219 -4.19 -12.26 -15.11
N ARG A 220 -3.50 -12.16 -16.24
CA ARG A 220 -3.97 -11.42 -17.42
C ARG A 220 -4.27 -9.95 -17.14
N GLY A 221 -3.46 -9.32 -16.29
CA GLY A 221 -3.61 -7.93 -15.88
C GLY A 221 -4.72 -7.67 -14.85
N GLN A 222 -5.35 -8.73 -14.33
CA GLN A 222 -6.44 -8.66 -13.36
C GLN A 222 -6.08 -9.41 -12.08
N VAL A 223 -6.40 -8.85 -10.93
CA VAL A 223 -6.24 -9.55 -9.65
C VAL A 223 -7.28 -10.66 -9.56
N VAL A 224 -6.81 -11.87 -9.28
CA VAL A 224 -7.66 -13.06 -9.08
C VAL A 224 -7.70 -13.52 -7.63
N ASP A 225 -6.73 -13.10 -6.82
CA ASP A 225 -6.69 -13.30 -5.36
C ASP A 225 -5.72 -12.33 -4.71
N THR A 226 -5.88 -12.09 -3.41
CA THR A 226 -4.96 -11.24 -2.62
C THR A 226 -5.01 -11.64 -1.14
N SER A 227 -3.92 -11.36 -0.42
CA SER A 227 -3.76 -11.83 0.97
C SER A 227 -4.51 -11.00 2.01
N MET A 228 -4.59 -9.67 1.86
CA MET A 228 -5.40 -8.85 2.75
C MET A 228 -6.89 -9.13 2.53
N GLY A 229 -7.68 -9.00 3.59
CA GLY A 229 -9.08 -9.44 3.62
C GLY A 229 -10.09 -8.32 3.47
N MET A 230 -11.13 -8.37 4.32
CA MET A 230 -12.10 -7.30 4.51
C MET A 230 -11.42 -6.03 5.02
N THR A 231 -10.38 -6.20 5.82
CA THR A 231 -9.52 -5.14 6.37
C THR A 231 -8.05 -5.45 6.06
N PRO A 232 -7.12 -4.48 6.25
CA PRO A 232 -5.69 -4.71 6.07
C PRO A 232 -5.04 -5.57 7.16
N LEU A 233 -5.82 -6.29 7.97
CA LEU A 233 -5.33 -7.14 9.06
C LEU A 233 -5.01 -8.57 8.60
N ALA A 234 -5.87 -9.15 7.74
CA ALA A 234 -5.69 -10.53 7.25
C ALA A 234 -4.47 -10.69 6.34
N GLY A 235 -4.06 -11.91 6.13
CA GLY A 235 -2.94 -12.28 5.26
C GLY A 235 -1.65 -12.51 6.03
N LEU A 236 -0.56 -11.93 5.55
CA LEU A 236 0.75 -12.04 6.17
C LEU A 236 0.78 -11.41 7.56
N MET A 237 1.58 -11.98 8.46
CA MET A 237 2.01 -11.23 9.63
C MET A 237 2.79 -9.99 9.18
N MET A 238 2.62 -8.89 9.89
CA MET A 238 3.21 -7.61 9.54
C MET A 238 4.03 -7.05 10.70
N GLY A 239 4.47 -5.82 10.65
CA GLY A 239 5.25 -5.23 11.75
C GLY A 239 4.58 -5.41 13.11
N THR A 240 3.28 -5.06 13.21
CA THR A 240 2.49 -5.14 14.45
C THR A 240 1.15 -5.86 14.30
N ARG A 241 0.74 -6.23 13.09
CA ARG A 241 -0.52 -6.92 12.79
C ARG A 241 -0.30 -8.42 12.75
N CYS A 242 -1.27 -9.17 13.27
CA CYS A 242 -1.15 -10.63 13.39
C CYS A 242 -1.19 -11.37 12.03
N GLY A 243 -1.87 -10.83 11.02
CA GLY A 243 -2.20 -11.59 9.82
C GLY A 243 -3.25 -12.69 10.10
N ASP A 244 -3.16 -13.79 9.33
CA ASP A 244 -4.09 -14.91 9.47
C ASP A 244 -3.89 -15.67 10.79
N ILE A 245 -4.99 -15.84 11.52
CA ILE A 245 -5.06 -16.66 12.73
C ILE A 245 -6.33 -17.50 12.69
N ASP A 246 -6.40 -18.55 13.51
CA ASP A 246 -7.64 -19.27 13.76
C ASP A 246 -8.66 -18.32 14.43
N PRO A 247 -9.88 -18.14 13.87
CA PRO A 247 -10.91 -17.28 14.46
C PRO A 247 -11.25 -17.64 15.91
N SER A 248 -11.11 -18.92 16.30
CA SER A 248 -11.35 -19.38 17.67
C SER A 248 -10.35 -18.83 18.69
N VAL A 249 -9.19 -18.39 18.23
CA VAL A 249 -8.22 -17.68 19.10
C VAL A 249 -8.83 -16.39 19.66
N VAL A 250 -9.56 -15.64 18.82
CA VAL A 250 -10.24 -14.40 19.24
C VAL A 250 -11.28 -14.71 20.33
N ASN A 251 -12.05 -15.78 20.17
CA ASN A 251 -13.03 -16.21 21.16
C ASN A 251 -12.36 -16.67 22.47
N TYR A 252 -11.24 -17.41 22.38
CA TYR A 252 -10.49 -17.84 23.53
C TYR A 252 -9.93 -16.64 24.34
N LEU A 253 -9.31 -15.67 23.67
CA LEU A 253 -8.82 -14.45 24.29
C LEU A 253 -9.95 -13.68 24.98
N LYS A 254 -11.10 -13.56 24.33
CA LYS A 254 -12.27 -12.85 24.85
C LYS A 254 -12.90 -13.55 26.05
N TYR A 255 -13.24 -14.81 25.90
CA TYR A 255 -14.09 -15.52 26.87
C TYR A 255 -13.28 -16.23 27.96
N SER A 256 -12.07 -16.73 27.65
CA SER A 256 -11.23 -17.44 28.62
C SER A 256 -10.27 -16.52 29.37
N LEU A 257 -9.77 -15.46 28.71
CA LEU A 257 -8.83 -14.50 29.33
C LEU A 257 -9.49 -13.17 29.70
N GLY A 258 -10.78 -12.97 29.36
CA GLY A 258 -11.53 -11.77 29.72
C GLY A 258 -11.11 -10.50 28.97
N ILE A 259 -10.43 -10.63 27.82
CA ILE A 259 -9.96 -9.47 27.02
C ILE A 259 -11.15 -8.82 26.33
N THR A 260 -11.28 -7.50 26.45
CA THR A 260 -12.38 -6.74 25.83
C THR A 260 -12.23 -6.66 24.31
N GLY A 261 -13.30 -6.29 23.59
CA GLY A 261 -13.24 -6.12 22.15
C GLY A 261 -12.25 -5.05 21.70
N HIS A 262 -12.14 -3.94 22.45
CA HIS A 262 -11.16 -2.88 22.14
C HIS A 262 -9.71 -3.34 22.37
N GLU A 263 -9.44 -4.03 23.47
CA GLU A 263 -8.13 -4.62 23.74
C GLU A 263 -7.74 -5.67 22.70
N LEU A 264 -8.72 -6.48 22.22
CA LEU A 264 -8.51 -7.43 21.14
C LEU A 264 -8.08 -6.73 19.86
N ASP A 265 -8.77 -5.65 19.48
CA ASP A 265 -8.41 -4.87 18.30
C ASP A 265 -6.98 -4.32 18.40
N GLU A 266 -6.62 -3.80 19.58
CA GLU A 266 -5.24 -3.34 19.83
C GLU A 266 -4.21 -4.48 19.76
N ILE A 267 -4.52 -5.66 20.34
CA ILE A 267 -3.63 -6.82 20.29
C ILE A 267 -3.39 -7.23 18.85
N LEU A 268 -4.46 -7.42 18.07
CA LEU A 268 -4.37 -7.95 16.70
C LEU A 268 -3.69 -6.96 15.72
N ASN A 269 -3.92 -5.65 15.90
CA ASN A 269 -3.43 -4.63 14.97
C ASN A 269 -2.09 -3.98 15.40
N LYS A 270 -1.82 -3.87 16.71
CA LYS A 270 -0.70 -3.03 17.21
C LYS A 270 0.32 -3.77 18.07
N LYS A 271 -0.01 -4.96 18.61
CA LYS A 271 0.83 -5.69 19.57
C LYS A 271 1.20 -7.10 19.11
N SER A 272 0.90 -7.43 17.87
CA SER A 272 1.11 -8.74 17.24
C SER A 272 2.21 -8.68 16.18
N GLY A 273 2.17 -9.58 15.23
CA GLY A 273 3.09 -9.64 14.10
C GLY A 273 4.54 -9.82 14.54
N LEU A 274 5.44 -9.19 13.80
CA LEU A 274 6.88 -9.26 14.08
C LEU A 274 7.21 -8.74 15.47
N ALA A 275 6.62 -7.61 15.90
CA ALA A 275 6.81 -7.07 17.24
C ALA A 275 6.36 -8.04 18.33
N GLY A 276 5.16 -8.60 18.20
CA GLY A 276 4.58 -9.50 19.20
C GLY A 276 5.35 -10.79 19.37
N VAL A 277 5.77 -11.41 18.26
CA VAL A 277 6.53 -12.66 18.29
C VAL A 277 7.96 -12.43 18.76
N SER A 278 8.67 -11.46 18.19
CA SER A 278 10.08 -11.20 18.54
C SER A 278 10.25 -10.59 19.92
N GLY A 279 9.28 -9.79 20.38
CA GLY A 279 9.43 -8.95 21.58
C GLY A 279 10.20 -7.65 21.32
N VAL A 280 10.54 -7.35 20.06
CA VAL A 280 11.15 -6.07 19.63
C VAL A 280 10.04 -5.05 19.39
N PRO A 281 9.90 -4.01 20.23
CA PRO A 281 8.70 -3.16 20.25
C PRO A 281 8.43 -2.38 18.96
N SER A 282 9.49 -2.05 18.21
CA SER A 282 9.34 -1.29 16.95
C SER A 282 8.60 -2.08 15.86
N GLY A 283 8.70 -3.42 15.89
CA GLY A 283 8.25 -4.27 14.78
C GLY A 283 8.99 -4.01 13.46
N ASP A 284 10.03 -3.17 13.48
CA ASP A 284 10.85 -2.88 12.31
C ASP A 284 11.73 -4.09 11.98
N LYS A 285 11.67 -4.53 10.73
CA LYS A 285 12.40 -5.71 10.27
C LYS A 285 13.91 -5.59 10.49
N ARG A 286 14.47 -4.39 10.40
CA ARG A 286 15.92 -4.13 10.60
C ARG A 286 16.33 -4.35 12.06
N ASP A 287 15.51 -3.90 13.01
CA ASP A 287 15.77 -4.10 14.44
C ASP A 287 15.65 -5.58 14.80
N ILE A 288 14.70 -6.28 14.20
CA ILE A 288 14.48 -7.72 14.41
C ILE A 288 15.65 -8.52 13.84
N GLU A 289 16.14 -8.15 12.66
CA GLU A 289 17.32 -8.77 12.05
C GLU A 289 18.58 -8.56 12.87
N ALA A 290 18.77 -7.35 13.40
CA ALA A 290 19.89 -7.07 14.32
C ALA A 290 19.80 -7.91 15.61
N ALA A 291 18.60 -8.04 16.19
CA ALA A 291 18.39 -8.87 17.38
C ALA A 291 18.63 -10.37 17.08
N ALA A 292 18.15 -10.89 15.96
CA ALA A 292 18.39 -12.28 15.54
C ALA A 292 19.87 -12.54 15.31
N SER A 293 20.58 -11.63 14.65
CA SER A 293 22.03 -11.72 14.43
C SER A 293 22.83 -11.68 15.74
N ALA A 294 22.28 -11.03 16.78
CA ALA A 294 22.85 -11.05 18.13
C ALA A 294 22.48 -12.33 18.93
N GLY A 295 21.75 -13.27 18.33
CA GLY A 295 21.40 -14.57 18.93
C GLY A 295 20.02 -14.62 19.59
N ASP A 296 19.15 -13.62 19.39
CA ASP A 296 17.78 -13.65 19.89
C ASP A 296 16.93 -14.67 19.11
N LYS A 297 16.56 -15.75 19.78
CA LYS A 297 15.80 -16.86 19.18
C LYS A 297 14.36 -16.46 18.79
N ARG A 298 13.74 -15.54 19.53
CA ARG A 298 12.39 -15.07 19.20
C ARG A 298 12.41 -14.16 17.98
N ALA A 299 13.43 -13.31 17.85
CA ALA A 299 13.63 -12.49 16.66
C ALA A 299 13.88 -13.38 15.41
N GLN A 300 14.68 -14.44 15.54
CA GLN A 300 14.87 -15.42 14.48
C GLN A 300 13.56 -16.12 14.12
N LEU A 301 12.79 -16.59 15.12
CA LEU A 301 11.48 -17.22 14.92
C LEU A 301 10.52 -16.30 14.15
N ALA A 302 10.46 -15.02 14.51
CA ALA A 302 9.61 -14.05 13.84
C ALA A 302 9.94 -13.91 12.34
N GLN A 303 11.24 -13.89 12.00
CA GLN A 303 11.69 -13.89 10.61
C GLN A 303 11.32 -15.17 9.87
N ASP A 304 11.56 -16.32 10.48
CA ASP A 304 11.24 -17.63 9.91
C ASP A 304 9.75 -17.77 9.64
N MET A 305 8.90 -17.30 10.56
CA MET A 305 7.44 -17.28 10.39
C MET A 305 7.01 -16.41 9.20
N LEU A 306 7.56 -15.20 9.08
CA LEU A 306 7.26 -14.31 7.95
C LEU A 306 7.67 -14.93 6.62
N ASN A 307 8.92 -15.43 6.52
CA ASN A 307 9.44 -16.07 5.32
C ASN A 307 8.59 -17.29 4.92
N TYR A 308 8.19 -18.09 5.89
CA TYR A 308 7.32 -19.26 5.68
C TYR A 308 5.94 -18.88 5.18
N GLN A 309 5.31 -17.85 5.74
CA GLN A 309 4.01 -17.37 5.29
C GLN A 309 4.06 -16.81 3.86
N ILE A 310 5.08 -16.00 3.53
CA ILE A 310 5.26 -15.47 2.17
C ILE A 310 5.38 -16.63 1.18
N LYS A 311 6.20 -17.62 1.48
CA LYS A 311 6.39 -18.81 0.65
C LYS A 311 5.08 -19.57 0.43
N LYS A 312 4.26 -19.75 1.47
CA LYS A 312 2.94 -20.39 1.36
C LYS A 312 1.99 -19.60 0.44
N TYR A 313 1.95 -18.28 0.56
CA TYR A 313 1.11 -17.44 -0.31
C TYR A 313 1.56 -17.50 -1.76
N ILE A 314 2.87 -17.45 -2.04
CA ILE A 314 3.41 -17.62 -3.39
C ILE A 314 2.97 -18.97 -3.98
N GLY A 315 3.11 -20.05 -3.22
CA GLY A 315 2.71 -21.39 -3.66
C GLY A 315 1.21 -21.49 -3.92
N SER A 316 0.37 -20.96 -3.02
CA SER A 316 -1.08 -20.99 -3.20
C SER A 316 -1.54 -20.18 -4.42
N TYR A 317 -0.93 -19.04 -4.67
CA TYR A 317 -1.27 -18.18 -5.81
C TYR A 317 -0.76 -18.72 -7.15
N ALA A 318 0.42 -19.35 -7.16
CA ALA A 318 0.90 -20.07 -8.33
C ALA A 318 -0.09 -21.19 -8.73
N VAL A 319 -0.61 -21.93 -7.75
CA VAL A 319 -1.64 -22.97 -7.99
C VAL A 319 -2.97 -22.33 -8.44
N ALA A 320 -3.44 -21.28 -7.77
CA ALA A 320 -4.70 -20.60 -8.11
C ALA A 320 -4.70 -20.03 -9.54
N MET A 321 -3.56 -19.55 -10.02
CA MET A 321 -3.39 -19.05 -11.39
C MET A 321 -3.10 -20.14 -12.43
N GLY A 322 -2.72 -21.34 -12.00
CA GLY A 322 -2.24 -22.42 -12.87
C GLY A 322 -0.84 -22.14 -13.45
N GLY A 323 0.07 -21.66 -12.62
CA GLY A 323 1.45 -21.29 -12.93
C GLY A 323 1.78 -19.85 -12.59
N VAL A 324 3.02 -19.47 -12.76
CA VAL A 324 3.56 -18.13 -12.54
C VAL A 324 4.63 -17.83 -13.58
N ASP A 325 4.62 -16.65 -14.16
CA ASP A 325 5.59 -16.18 -15.14
C ASP A 325 6.58 -15.19 -14.52
N CYS A 326 6.10 -14.42 -13.52
CA CYS A 326 6.93 -13.44 -12.82
C CYS A 326 6.57 -13.35 -11.34
N LEU A 327 7.60 -13.28 -10.50
CA LEU A 327 7.52 -12.99 -9.06
C LEU A 327 8.15 -11.62 -8.81
N VAL A 328 7.41 -10.71 -8.19
CA VAL A 328 7.88 -9.36 -7.90
C VAL A 328 7.96 -9.14 -6.39
N PHE A 329 9.10 -8.67 -5.93
CA PHE A 329 9.31 -8.13 -4.59
C PHE A 329 9.31 -6.61 -4.62
N THR A 330 8.58 -5.98 -3.73
CA THR A 330 8.45 -4.53 -3.62
C THR A 330 8.11 -4.10 -2.19
N GLY A 331 8.04 -2.79 -1.95
CA GLY A 331 7.88 -2.25 -0.61
C GLY A 331 9.18 -2.27 0.19
N GLY A 332 9.27 -1.53 1.27
CA GLY A 332 10.53 -1.28 1.97
C GLY A 332 11.31 -2.54 2.35
N ILE A 333 10.63 -3.59 2.81
CA ILE A 333 11.25 -4.89 3.11
C ILE A 333 11.56 -5.63 1.79
N GLY A 334 10.59 -5.73 0.89
CA GLY A 334 10.77 -6.45 -0.38
C GLY A 334 11.90 -5.89 -1.24
N GLU A 335 12.10 -4.59 -1.24
CA GLU A 335 13.16 -3.91 -2.01
C GLU A 335 14.55 -4.02 -1.38
N HIS A 336 14.64 -3.98 -0.05
CA HIS A 336 15.93 -3.82 0.62
C HIS A 336 16.44 -5.05 1.39
N ASP A 337 15.59 -6.05 1.65
CA ASP A 337 15.95 -7.25 2.39
C ASP A 337 16.30 -8.42 1.46
N ALA A 338 17.58 -8.48 1.06
CA ALA A 338 18.09 -9.54 0.21
C ALA A 338 18.04 -10.92 0.89
N GLN A 339 18.22 -10.98 2.21
CA GLN A 339 18.19 -12.25 2.96
C GLN A 339 16.77 -12.83 3.00
N LEU A 340 15.74 -11.98 3.19
CA LEU A 340 14.35 -12.41 3.11
C LEU A 340 14.03 -12.96 1.72
N ARG A 341 14.41 -12.27 0.64
CA ARG A 341 14.15 -12.74 -0.73
C ARG A 341 14.80 -14.09 -1.00
N GLU A 342 16.04 -14.29 -0.52
CA GLU A 342 16.76 -15.56 -0.62
C GLU A 342 16.03 -16.68 0.13
N ALA A 343 15.70 -16.45 1.42
CA ALA A 343 14.98 -17.41 2.24
C ALA A 343 13.59 -17.77 1.70
N VAL A 344 12.89 -16.79 1.12
CA VAL A 344 11.57 -17.01 0.51
C VAL A 344 11.68 -17.84 -0.77
N CYS A 345 12.68 -17.58 -1.61
CA CYS A 345 12.84 -18.29 -2.88
C CYS A 345 13.49 -19.68 -2.73
N GLU A 346 14.16 -19.95 -1.62
CA GLU A 346 14.74 -21.25 -1.34
C GLU A 346 13.67 -22.36 -1.38
N GLY A 347 13.92 -23.41 -2.16
CA GLY A 347 13.02 -24.55 -2.31
C GLY A 347 11.77 -24.30 -3.17
N LEU A 348 11.70 -23.18 -3.90
CA LEU A 348 10.66 -22.91 -4.90
C LEU A 348 11.06 -23.31 -6.33
N ASP A 349 12.18 -24.06 -6.48
CA ASP A 349 12.68 -24.55 -7.78
C ASP A 349 11.63 -25.34 -8.57
N PHE A 350 10.78 -26.08 -7.88
CA PHE A 350 9.70 -26.86 -8.50
C PHE A 350 8.64 -26.01 -9.19
N LEU A 351 8.57 -24.71 -8.85
CA LEU A 351 7.74 -23.71 -9.53
C LEU A 351 8.50 -22.97 -10.63
N GLY A 352 9.79 -23.30 -10.87
CA GLY A 352 10.65 -22.58 -11.80
C GLY A 352 11.25 -21.28 -11.21
N ILE A 353 11.04 -21.02 -9.91
CA ILE A 353 11.55 -19.83 -9.23
C ILE A 353 12.97 -20.12 -8.74
N ARG A 354 13.95 -19.41 -9.28
CA ARG A 354 15.36 -19.44 -8.88
C ARG A 354 15.93 -18.04 -8.86
N ILE A 355 16.73 -17.70 -7.87
CA ILE A 355 17.42 -16.41 -7.81
C ILE A 355 18.92 -16.56 -7.96
N ASN A 356 19.55 -15.53 -8.49
CA ASN A 356 21.00 -15.37 -8.47
C ASN A 356 21.37 -14.57 -7.20
N VAL A 357 22.14 -15.22 -6.31
CA VAL A 357 22.49 -14.64 -5.00
C VAL A 357 23.29 -13.35 -5.16
N ASP A 358 24.26 -13.29 -6.08
CA ASP A 358 25.07 -12.10 -6.30
C ASP A 358 24.24 -10.92 -6.82
N LYS A 359 23.33 -11.17 -7.79
CA LYS A 359 22.41 -10.16 -8.29
C LYS A 359 21.46 -9.69 -7.17
N ASN A 360 20.98 -10.61 -6.35
CA ASN A 360 20.09 -10.32 -5.24
C ASN A 360 20.75 -9.41 -4.17
N GLN A 361 22.01 -9.70 -3.84
CA GLN A 361 22.79 -8.92 -2.87
C GLN A 361 23.13 -7.51 -3.41
N ASN A 362 23.36 -7.39 -4.71
CA ASN A 362 23.74 -6.12 -5.36
C ASN A 362 22.58 -5.47 -6.12
N CYS A 363 21.37 -5.72 -5.70
CA CYS A 363 20.15 -5.20 -6.32
C CYS A 363 20.02 -3.68 -6.07
N HIS A 364 20.00 -2.90 -7.15
CA HIS A 364 19.87 -1.44 -7.14
C HIS A 364 19.04 -0.94 -8.31
N GLY A 365 18.42 0.23 -8.15
CA GLY A 365 17.62 0.90 -9.19
C GLY A 365 16.14 0.57 -9.14
N ASP A 366 15.39 1.11 -10.10
CA ASP A 366 13.93 1.03 -10.12
C ASP A 366 13.42 -0.38 -10.42
N VAL A 367 14.14 -1.13 -11.26
CA VAL A 367 13.87 -2.54 -11.60
C VAL A 367 15.17 -3.30 -11.59
N CYS A 368 15.21 -4.39 -10.84
CA CYS A 368 16.36 -5.27 -10.73
C CYS A 368 15.93 -6.73 -10.99
N ASP A 369 16.51 -7.35 -12.02
CA ASP A 369 16.30 -8.77 -12.32
C ASP A 369 17.28 -9.63 -11.54
N ILE A 370 16.75 -10.37 -10.58
CA ILE A 370 17.52 -11.29 -9.74
C ILE A 370 17.34 -12.76 -10.15
N THR A 371 16.74 -13.02 -11.31
CA THR A 371 16.51 -14.38 -11.82
C THR A 371 17.82 -15.18 -11.90
N GLY A 372 17.80 -16.39 -11.36
CA GLY A 372 18.90 -17.31 -11.34
C GLY A 372 19.01 -18.15 -12.63
N TRP A 373 20.14 -18.79 -12.79
CA TRP A 373 20.36 -19.67 -13.92
C TRP A 373 19.35 -20.84 -13.94
N ARG A 374 18.77 -21.11 -15.10
CA ARG A 374 17.66 -22.07 -15.27
C ARG A 374 16.40 -21.77 -14.48
N GLY A 375 16.19 -20.52 -14.08
CA GLY A 375 14.89 -20.08 -13.61
C GLY A 375 13.95 -19.85 -14.79
N ASP A 376 12.79 -20.51 -14.78
CA ASP A 376 11.76 -20.33 -15.80
C ASP A 376 10.86 -19.14 -15.47
N VAL A 377 10.82 -18.75 -14.19
CA VAL A 377 10.06 -17.60 -13.67
C VAL A 377 10.99 -16.41 -13.52
N CYS A 378 10.60 -15.28 -14.11
CA CYS A 378 11.30 -14.02 -13.90
C CYS A 378 11.13 -13.54 -12.46
N VAL A 379 12.21 -13.25 -11.74
CA VAL A 379 12.16 -12.74 -10.36
C VAL A 379 12.71 -11.32 -10.33
N LEU A 380 11.85 -10.38 -10.03
CA LEU A 380 12.15 -8.95 -10.06
C LEU A 380 12.05 -8.31 -8.67
N VAL A 381 12.91 -7.35 -8.44
CA VAL A 381 12.76 -6.37 -7.36
C VAL A 381 12.41 -5.04 -8.04
N ILE A 382 11.26 -4.50 -7.70
CA ILE A 382 10.74 -3.26 -8.32
C ILE A 382 10.45 -2.25 -7.22
N ALA A 383 11.05 -1.07 -7.31
CA ALA A 383 10.70 0.05 -6.44
C ALA A 383 9.27 0.51 -6.74
N THR A 384 8.40 0.48 -5.73
CA THR A 384 7.01 0.94 -5.92
C THR A 384 6.94 2.46 -5.98
N ASP A 385 6.04 2.98 -6.79
CA ASP A 385 5.72 4.41 -6.88
C ASP A 385 4.20 4.60 -6.93
N GLU A 386 3.60 4.60 -5.75
CA GLU A 386 2.15 4.74 -5.61
C GLU A 386 1.68 6.13 -6.01
N GLU A 387 2.48 7.16 -5.71
CA GLU A 387 2.15 8.54 -6.06
C GLU A 387 2.13 8.75 -7.57
N LEU A 388 3.09 8.19 -8.29
CA LEU A 388 3.08 8.22 -9.77
C LEU A 388 1.87 7.45 -10.33
N MET A 389 1.53 6.31 -9.74
CA MET A 389 0.35 5.55 -10.21
C MET A 389 -0.95 6.32 -9.97
N ILE A 390 -1.10 6.99 -8.83
CA ILE A 390 -2.24 7.87 -8.55
C ILE A 390 -2.29 9.01 -9.55
N ALA A 391 -1.14 9.63 -9.87
CA ALA A 391 -1.08 10.70 -10.86
C ALA A 391 -1.48 10.23 -12.27
N ARG A 392 -1.04 9.03 -12.70
CA ARG A 392 -1.43 8.42 -13.97
C ARG A 392 -2.94 8.17 -14.04
N GLU A 393 -3.53 7.60 -12.98
CA GLU A 393 -4.98 7.38 -12.91
C GLU A 393 -5.76 8.70 -12.88
N THR A 394 -5.24 9.70 -12.15
CA THR A 394 -5.83 11.04 -12.12
C THR A 394 -5.86 11.65 -13.52
N LYS A 395 -4.73 11.61 -14.24
CA LYS A 395 -4.64 12.08 -15.61
C LYS A 395 -5.64 11.37 -16.52
N GLN A 396 -5.69 10.04 -16.46
CA GLN A 396 -6.60 9.24 -17.27
C GLN A 396 -8.06 9.64 -17.03
N VAL A 397 -8.50 9.75 -15.76
CA VAL A 397 -9.90 10.10 -15.43
C VAL A 397 -10.26 11.51 -15.88
N VAL A 398 -9.32 12.46 -15.89
CA VAL A 398 -9.58 13.85 -16.31
C VAL A 398 -9.59 13.99 -17.83
N GLU A 399 -8.88 13.12 -18.56
CA GLU A 399 -8.81 13.13 -20.03
C GLU A 399 -9.95 12.29 -20.68
N GLU A 400 -10.67 11.43 -19.94
CA GLU A 400 -11.85 10.68 -20.38
C GLU A 400 -13.11 11.56 -20.43
#